data_be300c30f03063213dde809a833f74c1
#
_entry.id   be300c30f03063213dde809a833f74c1
#
_cell.length_a   1.000
_cell.length_b   1.000
_cell.length_c   1.000
_cell.angle_alpha   90.00
_cell.angle_beta   90.00
_cell.angle_gamma   90.00
#
_symmetry.space_group_name_H-M   'P 1'
#
loop_
_entity.id
_entity.type
_entity.pdbx_description
1 polymer ?
#
loop_
_entity_poly.entity_id
_entity_poly.type
_entity_poly.pdbx_seq_one_letter_code
_entity_poly.pdbx_strand_id
1 'polypeptide(L)'
;MSTKQLKRIKYLIIDVDGTLTDAGIYYDENGNELKKFCTKDAAGFFAAHQVGIQIMILTGRECAATTRRMKEMKVEYLIQNCVDKVTYIQNFMNEKNIKK
;
A
#
# COMPACT_ATOMS: atom_id res chain seq x y z
N MET A 1 -2.86 9.95 18.05
CA MET A 1 -1.42 10.07 17.83
C MET A 1 -1.02 11.54 17.82
N SER A 2 0.02 11.93 18.54
CA SER A 2 0.47 13.31 18.56
C SER A 2 1.26 13.68 17.31
N THR A 3 1.35 14.97 16.99
CA THR A 3 2.16 15.45 15.87
C THR A 3 3.62 15.00 15.99
N LYS A 4 4.15 14.97 17.22
CA LYS A 4 5.52 14.52 17.47
C LYS A 4 5.69 13.03 17.13
N GLN A 5 4.70 12.20 17.45
CA GLN A 5 4.73 10.77 17.12
C GLN A 5 4.62 10.55 15.61
N LEU A 6 3.79 11.31 14.91
CA LEU A 6 3.68 11.24 13.45
C LEU A 6 4.99 11.57 12.76
N LYS A 7 5.75 12.53 13.27
CA LYS A 7 7.05 12.89 12.69
C LYS A 7 8.10 11.80 12.80
N ARG A 8 7.91 10.82 13.71
CA ARG A 8 8.82 9.68 13.88
C ARG A 8 8.50 8.54 12.91
N ILE A 9 7.28 8.50 12.38
CA ILE A 9 6.86 7.48 11.42
C ILE A 9 7.40 7.87 10.05
N LYS A 10 8.20 6.98 9.44
CA LYS A 10 8.78 7.22 8.12
C LYS A 10 8.09 6.41 7.04
N TYR A 11 7.55 5.25 7.40
CA TYR A 11 6.95 4.32 6.44
C TYR A 11 5.61 3.84 6.95
N LEU A 12 4.65 3.76 6.03
CA LEU A 12 3.33 3.18 6.28
C LEU A 12 3.16 2.01 5.32
N ILE A 13 2.98 0.81 5.86
CA ILE A 13 2.85 -0.41 5.08
C ILE A 13 1.38 -0.84 5.13
N ILE A 14 0.76 -0.98 3.96
CA ILE A 14 -0.68 -1.22 3.85
C ILE A 14 -0.94 -2.40 2.92
N ASP A 15 -1.86 -3.28 3.32
CA ASP A 15 -2.41 -4.32 2.45
C ASP A 15 -3.48 -3.72 1.53
N VAL A 16 -3.79 -4.41 0.43
CA VAL A 16 -4.79 -3.95 -0.55
C VAL A 16 -6.15 -4.55 -0.27
N ASP A 17 -6.27 -5.88 -0.29
CA ASP A 17 -7.56 -6.54 -0.24
C ASP A 17 -8.20 -6.41 1.14
N GLY A 18 -9.41 -5.85 1.18
CA GLY A 18 -10.14 -5.62 2.42
C GLY A 18 -9.69 -4.39 3.20
N THR A 19 -8.57 -3.75 2.83
CA THR A 19 -8.09 -2.51 3.45
C THR A 19 -8.31 -1.31 2.53
N LEU A 20 -7.80 -1.39 1.30
CA LEU A 20 -7.98 -0.34 0.29
C LEU A 20 -9.11 -0.66 -0.67
N THR A 21 -9.63 -1.88 -0.64
CA THR A 21 -10.74 -2.33 -1.47
C THR A 21 -11.86 -2.87 -0.58
N ASP A 22 -12.99 -3.21 -1.21
CA ASP A 22 -14.12 -3.86 -0.54
C ASP A 22 -13.93 -5.38 -0.38
N ALA A 23 -12.73 -5.90 -0.66
CA ALA A 23 -12.36 -7.30 -0.66
C ALA A 23 -13.08 -8.15 -1.72
N GLY A 24 -13.94 -7.54 -2.55
CA GLY A 24 -14.60 -8.23 -3.64
C GLY A 24 -13.65 -8.49 -4.80
N ILE A 25 -13.86 -9.59 -5.50
CA ILE A 25 -13.13 -9.91 -6.72
C ILE A 25 -14.12 -9.85 -7.87
N TYR A 26 -13.84 -9.01 -8.85
CA TYR A 26 -14.68 -8.80 -10.02
C TYR A 26 -13.89 -9.19 -11.26
N TYR A 27 -14.53 -9.88 -12.19
CA TYR A 27 -13.91 -10.24 -13.47
C TYR A 27 -14.73 -9.67 -14.61
N ASP A 28 -14.05 -9.19 -15.66
CA ASP A 28 -14.73 -8.84 -16.90
C ASP A 28 -14.89 -10.10 -17.78
N GLU A 29 -15.50 -9.95 -18.95
CA GLU A 29 -15.75 -11.07 -19.85
C GLU A 29 -14.45 -11.68 -20.42
N ASN A 30 -13.33 -10.97 -20.36
CA ASN A 30 -12.04 -11.42 -20.84
C ASN A 30 -11.19 -12.02 -19.71
N GLY A 31 -11.73 -12.14 -18.50
CA GLY A 31 -11.03 -12.71 -17.36
C GLY A 31 -10.12 -11.74 -16.64
N ASN A 32 -10.17 -10.44 -16.97
CA ASN A 32 -9.40 -9.43 -16.25
C ASN A 32 -9.97 -9.20 -14.85
N GLU A 33 -9.12 -9.14 -13.84
CA GLU A 33 -9.54 -8.90 -12.47
C GLU A 33 -9.75 -7.40 -12.25
N LEU A 34 -10.89 -7.06 -11.65
CA LEU A 34 -11.24 -5.68 -11.33
C LEU A 34 -11.40 -5.55 -9.82
N LYS A 35 -11.03 -4.38 -9.28
CA LYS A 35 -11.16 -4.09 -7.85
C LYS A 35 -11.82 -2.73 -7.66
N LYS A 36 -12.56 -2.61 -6.55
CA LYS A 36 -13.20 -1.36 -6.18
C LYS A 36 -12.35 -0.68 -5.09
N PHE A 37 -11.78 0.46 -5.43
CA PHE A 37 -11.00 1.28 -4.50
C PHE A 37 -11.85 2.44 -3.99
N CYS A 38 -11.53 2.92 -2.78
CA CYS A 38 -12.21 4.06 -2.19
C CYS A 38 -11.47 5.36 -2.56
N THR A 39 -12.21 6.34 -3.07
CA THR A 39 -11.61 7.63 -3.46
C THR A 39 -11.06 8.40 -2.27
N LYS A 40 -11.57 8.16 -1.07
CA LYS A 40 -11.13 8.84 0.14
C LYS A 40 -9.70 8.47 0.55
N ASP A 41 -9.20 7.31 0.11
CA ASP A 41 -7.84 6.88 0.44
C ASP A 41 -6.79 7.81 -0.16
N ALA A 42 -7.07 8.41 -1.31
CA ALA A 42 -6.15 9.36 -1.93
C ALA A 42 -5.89 10.57 -1.02
N ALA A 43 -6.91 11.06 -0.32
CA ALA A 43 -6.74 12.16 0.62
C ALA A 43 -5.86 11.77 1.80
N GLY A 44 -6.03 10.55 2.32
CA GLY A 44 -5.19 10.02 3.40
C GLY A 44 -3.73 9.88 2.99
N PHE A 45 -3.49 9.38 1.78
CA PHE A 45 -2.13 9.23 1.24
C PHE A 45 -1.48 10.59 1.01
N PHE A 46 -2.25 11.55 0.50
CA PHE A 46 -1.76 12.92 0.34
C PHE A 46 -1.34 13.52 1.69
N ALA A 47 -2.17 13.35 2.71
CA ALA A 47 -1.86 13.85 4.05
C ALA A 47 -0.60 13.18 4.61
N ALA A 48 -0.42 11.87 4.41
CA ALA A 48 0.78 11.16 4.84
C ALA A 48 2.03 11.72 4.16
N HIS A 49 1.95 11.98 2.85
CA HIS A 49 3.07 12.56 2.10
C HIS A 49 3.43 13.96 2.59
N GLN A 50 2.43 14.74 3.03
CA GLN A 50 2.66 16.10 3.54
C GLN A 50 3.54 16.11 4.79
N VAL A 51 3.52 15.05 5.58
CA VAL A 51 4.35 14.94 6.78
C VAL A 51 5.57 14.05 6.56
N GLY A 52 5.90 13.73 5.31
CA GLY A 52 7.12 13.00 4.95
C GLY A 52 7.04 11.49 5.13
N ILE A 53 5.85 10.92 5.24
CA ILE A 53 5.68 9.48 5.35
C ILE A 53 5.71 8.87 3.94
N GLN A 54 6.53 7.83 3.75
CA GLN A 54 6.54 7.04 2.53
C GLN A 54 5.57 5.88 2.67
N ILE A 55 4.88 5.55 1.59
CA ILE A 55 3.84 4.53 1.60
C ILE A 55 4.32 3.30 0.84
N MET A 56 4.23 2.14 1.48
CA MET A 56 4.48 0.84 0.86
C MET A 56 3.17 0.06 0.81
N ILE A 57 2.83 -0.40 -0.38
CA ILE A 57 1.70 -1.31 -0.58
C ILE A 57 2.27 -2.71 -0.72
N LEU A 58 1.84 -3.62 0.15
CA LEU A 58 2.34 -4.98 0.20
C LEU A 58 1.16 -5.94 0.14
N THR A 59 1.04 -6.67 -0.97
CA THR A 59 -0.11 -7.53 -1.23
C THR A 59 0.29 -8.87 -1.79
N GLY A 60 -0.49 -9.91 -1.47
CA GLY A 60 -0.27 -11.27 -1.95
C GLY A 60 -0.77 -11.51 -3.38
N ARG A 61 -1.55 -10.60 -3.94
CA ARG A 61 -2.12 -10.73 -5.28
C ARG A 61 -1.49 -9.74 -6.22
N GLU A 62 -1.58 -10.01 -7.52
CA GLU A 62 -1.13 -9.10 -8.56
C GLU A 62 -2.30 -8.76 -9.48
N CYS A 63 -2.47 -7.48 -9.80
CA CYS A 63 -3.61 -7.01 -10.56
C CYS A 63 -3.28 -5.66 -11.21
N ALA A 64 -3.61 -5.52 -12.50
CA ALA A 64 -3.37 -4.29 -13.24
C ALA A 64 -4.11 -3.09 -12.62
N ALA A 65 -5.31 -3.32 -12.08
CA ALA A 65 -6.07 -2.26 -11.41
C ALA A 65 -5.34 -1.73 -10.19
N THR A 66 -4.70 -2.60 -9.40
CA THR A 66 -3.89 -2.19 -8.25
C THR A 66 -2.70 -1.36 -8.70
N THR A 67 -1.98 -1.79 -9.73
CA THR A 67 -0.83 -1.06 -10.27
C THR A 67 -1.24 0.35 -10.69
N ARG A 68 -2.34 0.47 -11.42
CA ARG A 68 -2.85 1.76 -11.88
C ARG A 68 -3.24 2.67 -10.72
N ARG A 69 -4.01 2.13 -9.76
CA ARG A 69 -4.50 2.94 -8.63
C ARG A 69 -3.36 3.42 -7.74
N MET A 70 -2.39 2.55 -7.48
CA MET A 70 -1.24 2.92 -6.64
C MET A 70 -0.37 3.96 -7.31
N LYS A 71 -0.23 3.90 -8.63
CA LYS A 71 0.47 4.92 -9.40
C LYS A 71 -0.25 6.27 -9.30
N GLU A 72 -1.58 6.26 -9.40
CA GLU A 72 -2.37 7.49 -9.25
C GLU A 72 -2.19 8.12 -7.87
N MET A 73 -2.05 7.29 -6.83
CA MET A 73 -1.87 7.76 -5.45
C MET A 73 -0.40 8.01 -5.08
N LYS A 74 0.53 7.78 -6.02
CA LYS A 74 1.95 8.10 -5.88
C LYS A 74 2.62 7.39 -4.71
N VAL A 75 2.30 6.09 -4.50
CA VAL A 75 2.96 5.30 -3.47
C VAL A 75 4.43 5.07 -3.86
N GLU A 76 5.33 5.09 -2.88
CA GLU A 76 6.76 4.93 -3.12
C GLU A 76 7.13 3.48 -3.44
N TYR A 77 6.44 2.53 -2.81
CA TYR A 77 6.73 1.10 -2.98
C TYR A 77 5.45 0.33 -3.25
N LEU A 78 5.44 -0.44 -4.31
CA LEU A 78 4.31 -1.33 -4.63
C LEU A 78 4.86 -2.74 -4.84
N ILE A 79 4.55 -3.63 -3.90
CA ILE A 79 5.00 -5.01 -3.92
C ILE A 79 3.78 -5.92 -4.05
N GLN A 80 3.64 -6.53 -5.22
CA GLN A 80 2.56 -7.47 -5.51
C GLN A 80 3.10 -8.90 -5.50
N ASN A 81 2.22 -9.89 -5.43
CA ASN A 81 2.58 -11.30 -5.39
C ASN A 81 3.48 -11.67 -4.20
N CYS A 82 3.36 -10.95 -3.10
CA CYS A 82 4.17 -11.20 -1.92
C CYS A 82 3.49 -12.23 -1.02
N VAL A 83 4.02 -13.45 -1.02
CA VAL A 83 3.46 -14.56 -0.22
C VAL A 83 3.91 -14.47 1.24
N ASP A 84 5.17 -14.13 1.47
CA ASP A 84 5.74 -14.03 2.81
C ASP A 84 6.01 -12.57 3.16
N LYS A 85 4.97 -11.91 3.67
CA LYS A 85 5.02 -10.48 4.00
C LYS A 85 5.98 -10.19 5.16
N VAL A 86 6.04 -11.09 6.13
CA VAL A 86 6.89 -10.89 7.32
C VAL A 86 8.36 -10.84 6.91
N THR A 87 8.81 -11.81 6.10
CA THR A 87 10.19 -11.85 5.62
C THR A 87 10.50 -10.63 4.78
N TYR A 88 9.57 -10.21 3.90
CA TYR A 88 9.77 -9.02 3.07
C TYR A 88 9.97 -7.77 3.94
N ILE A 89 9.11 -7.59 4.94
CA ILE A 89 9.19 -6.44 5.84
C ILE A 89 10.51 -6.44 6.62
N GLN A 90 10.92 -7.60 7.14
CA GLN A 90 12.17 -7.72 7.88
C GLN A 90 13.37 -7.37 7.01
N ASN A 91 13.42 -7.87 5.77
CA ASN A 91 14.50 -7.55 4.83
C ASN A 91 14.50 -6.07 4.48
N PHE A 92 13.34 -5.48 4.27
CA PHE A 92 13.22 -4.04 4.00
C PHE A 92 13.75 -3.21 5.16
N MET A 93 13.37 -3.57 6.38
CA MET A 93 13.84 -2.85 7.57
C MET A 93 15.35 -2.96 7.73
N ASN A 94 15.93 -4.15 7.49
CA ASN A 94 17.37 -4.34 7.56
C ASN A 94 18.10 -3.52 6.49
N GLU A 95 17.60 -3.53 5.26
CA GLU A 95 18.17 -2.79 4.14
C GLU A 95 18.16 -1.27 4.40
N LYS A 96 17.08 -0.77 4.99
CA LYS A 96 16.92 0.66 5.29
C LYS A 96 17.46 1.04 6.68
N ASN A 97 17.97 0.05 7.42
CA ASN A 97 18.49 0.26 8.78
C ASN A 97 17.43 0.88 9.70
N ILE A 98 16.21 0.35 9.62
CA ILE A 98 15.07 0.82 10.40
C ILE A 98 14.90 -0.04 11.64
N LYS A 99 14.69 0.59 12.78
CA LYS A 99 14.33 -0.10 14.02
C LYS A 99 12.82 -0.08 14.22
N LYS A 100 12.31 -1.12 14.86
CA LYS A 100 10.90 -1.18 15.23
C LYS A 100 10.52 -0.02 16.16
#